data_5f2157e7dcf37a26cb3ffea858aad7e6
#
_entry.id   5f2157e7dcf37a26cb3ffea858aad7e6
#
_cell.length_a   1.000
_cell.length_b   1.000
_cell.length_c   1.000
_cell.angle_alpha   90.00
_cell.angle_beta   90.00
_cell.angle_gamma   90.00
#
_symmetry.space_group_name_H-M   'P 1'
#
loop_
_entity.id
_entity.type
_entity.pdbx_description
1 polymer ?
#
loop_
_entity_poly.entity_id
_entity_poly.type
_entity_poly.pdbx_seq_one_letter_code
_entity_poly.pdbx_strand_id
1 'polypeptide(L)'
;MSPSSCTSATALIVNKRGLHARASAKLVEAASRFKAHVTVSKDGQTVDARSIMGLMLLAAPIGTDIEISAAGEDSAEALTAILALVDAKFGED
;
A
#
# COMPACT_ATOMS: atom_id res chain seq x y z
N MET A 1 -15.79 -19.76 -14.95
CA MET A 1 -15.66 -18.77 -13.90
C MET A 1 -14.42 -17.92 -14.09
N SER A 2 -14.61 -16.65 -14.04
CA SER A 2 -13.50 -15.74 -14.16
C SER A 2 -12.68 -15.79 -12.87
N PRO A 3 -11.38 -15.96 -12.93
CA PRO A 3 -10.58 -15.88 -11.73
C PRO A 3 -10.69 -14.47 -11.14
N SER A 4 -10.74 -14.38 -9.86
CA SER A 4 -10.69 -13.08 -9.23
C SER A 4 -9.36 -12.47 -9.58
N SER A 5 -9.37 -11.23 -10.05
CA SER A 5 -8.15 -10.51 -10.30
C SER A 5 -7.55 -10.16 -8.95
N CYS A 6 -6.48 -10.87 -8.61
CA CYS A 6 -5.78 -10.63 -7.35
C CYS A 6 -4.30 -10.65 -7.65
N THR A 7 -3.62 -9.59 -7.23
CA THR A 7 -2.18 -9.46 -7.46
C THR A 7 -1.54 -8.88 -6.21
N SER A 8 -0.29 -9.24 -5.96
CA SER A 8 0.42 -8.72 -4.80
C SER A 8 1.91 -8.59 -5.12
N ALA A 9 2.58 -7.76 -4.34
CA ALA A 9 4.02 -7.58 -4.44
C ALA A 9 4.54 -7.05 -3.12
N THR A 10 5.81 -7.30 -2.89
CA THR A 10 6.52 -6.78 -1.72
C THR A 10 7.12 -5.43 -2.09
N ALA A 11 6.99 -4.45 -1.22
CA ALA A 11 7.58 -3.13 -1.40
C ALA A 11 8.47 -2.82 -0.20
N LEU A 12 9.59 -2.18 -0.47
CA LEU A 12 10.50 -1.75 0.59
C LEU A 12 10.21 -0.29 0.92
N ILE A 13 10.02 -0.01 2.20
CA ILE A 13 9.85 1.37 2.67
C ILE A 13 11.21 2.06 2.58
N VAL A 14 11.30 3.07 1.73
CA VAL A 14 12.58 3.74 1.45
C VAL A 14 12.61 5.21 1.88
N ASN A 15 11.49 5.73 2.41
CA ASN A 15 11.48 7.09 2.93
C ASN A 15 11.86 7.10 4.41
N LYS A 16 12.54 8.15 4.83
CA LYS A 16 13.13 8.21 6.18
C LYS A 16 12.11 8.06 7.29
N ARG A 17 10.93 8.62 7.11
CA ARG A 17 9.91 8.64 8.16
C ARG A 17 9.00 7.42 8.16
N GLY A 18 9.19 6.54 7.16
CA GLY A 18 8.36 5.35 7.08
C GLY A 18 6.90 5.68 6.80
N LEU A 19 6.02 4.81 7.25
CA LEU A 19 4.59 4.92 6.99
C LEU A 19 3.91 5.81 8.04
N HIS A 20 4.37 7.06 8.14
CA HIS A 20 3.82 8.04 9.07
C HIS A 20 2.48 8.58 8.55
N ALA A 21 1.87 9.51 9.30
CA ALA A 21 0.52 9.99 8.99
C ALA A 21 0.38 10.54 7.57
N ARG A 22 1.31 11.38 7.12
CA ARG A 22 1.25 11.97 5.79
C ARG A 22 1.42 10.91 4.70
N ALA A 23 2.37 10.01 4.88
CA ALA A 23 2.59 8.92 3.92
C ALA A 23 1.37 8.02 3.86
N SER A 24 0.80 7.68 5.02
CA SER A 24 -0.41 6.86 5.08
C SER A 24 -1.57 7.55 4.37
N ALA A 25 -1.73 8.86 4.56
CA ALA A 25 -2.79 9.61 3.88
C ALA A 25 -2.62 9.58 2.36
N LYS A 26 -1.38 9.68 1.88
CA LYS A 26 -1.12 9.59 0.44
C LYS A 26 -1.43 8.21 -0.10
N LEU A 27 -1.14 7.18 0.68
CA LEU A 27 -1.45 5.81 0.26
C LEU A 27 -2.96 5.60 0.19
N VAL A 28 -3.71 6.10 1.19
CA VAL A 28 -5.17 6.06 1.17
C VAL A 28 -5.71 6.76 -0.08
N GLU A 29 -5.19 7.94 -0.38
CA GLU A 29 -5.63 8.69 -1.56
C GLU A 29 -5.39 7.89 -2.84
N ALA A 30 -4.21 7.30 -2.98
CA ALA A 30 -3.89 6.51 -4.16
C ALA A 30 -4.80 5.29 -4.28
N ALA A 31 -5.00 4.56 -3.18
CA ALA A 31 -5.85 3.37 -3.18
C ALA A 31 -7.30 3.73 -3.50
N SER A 32 -7.75 4.90 -3.06
CA SER A 32 -9.14 5.31 -3.25
C SER A 32 -9.48 5.67 -4.69
N ARG A 33 -8.49 5.81 -5.56
CA ARG A 33 -8.71 6.08 -6.97
C ARG A 33 -9.16 4.84 -7.75
N PHE A 34 -9.02 3.68 -7.15
CA PHE A 34 -9.29 2.41 -7.82
C PHE A 34 -10.47 1.71 -7.19
N LYS A 35 -11.11 0.84 -7.96
CA LYS A 35 -12.20 0.00 -7.47
C LYS A 35 -11.65 -1.20 -6.70
N ALA A 36 -10.43 -1.61 -7.01
CA ALA A 36 -9.83 -2.76 -6.38
C ALA A 36 -9.74 -2.57 -4.87
N HIS A 37 -9.88 -3.68 -4.15
CA HIS A 37 -9.66 -3.69 -2.72
C HIS A 37 -8.19 -3.89 -2.47
N VAL A 38 -7.54 -2.89 -1.86
CA VAL A 38 -6.11 -2.93 -1.62
C VAL A 38 -5.85 -3.11 -0.13
N THR A 39 -4.95 -4.03 0.20
CA THR A 39 -4.53 -4.26 1.58
C THR A 39 -3.02 -4.16 1.68
N VAL A 40 -2.55 -3.84 2.88
CA VAL A 40 -1.13 -3.76 3.19
C VAL A 40 -0.86 -4.65 4.40
N SER A 41 0.15 -5.49 4.29
CA SER A 41 0.49 -6.44 5.34
C SER A 41 1.93 -6.28 5.79
N LYS A 42 2.15 -6.49 7.08
CA LYS A 42 3.48 -6.49 7.66
C LYS A 42 3.45 -7.41 8.89
N ASP A 43 4.39 -8.33 8.97
CA ASP A 43 4.54 -9.21 10.13
C ASP A 43 3.24 -9.91 10.51
N GLY A 44 2.49 -10.38 9.54
CA GLY A 44 1.26 -11.12 9.78
C GLY A 44 0.04 -10.27 10.04
N GLN A 45 0.18 -8.95 10.08
CA GLN A 45 -0.95 -8.04 10.22
C GLN A 45 -1.34 -7.48 8.87
N THR A 46 -2.63 -7.47 8.58
CA THR A 46 -3.15 -6.96 7.31
C THR A 46 -4.16 -5.86 7.61
N VAL A 47 -4.00 -4.73 6.93
CA VAL A 47 -4.91 -3.59 7.08
C VAL A 47 -5.40 -3.15 5.71
N ASP A 48 -6.54 -2.47 5.70
CA ASP A 48 -7.10 -1.89 4.49
C ASP A 48 -6.28 -0.66 4.12
N ALA A 49 -5.89 -0.56 2.85
CA ALA A 49 -5.09 0.58 2.37
C ALA A 49 -5.87 1.89 2.40
N ARG A 50 -7.18 1.85 2.65
CA ARG A 50 -8.00 3.06 2.80
C ARG A 50 -8.15 3.48 4.25
N SER A 51 -7.45 2.81 5.18
CA SER A 51 -7.51 3.12 6.59
C SER A 51 -6.20 3.77 7.04
N ILE A 52 -6.23 5.08 7.29
CA ILE A 52 -5.04 5.79 7.78
C ILE A 52 -4.63 5.20 9.13
N MET A 53 -5.59 4.95 10.01
CA MET A 53 -5.29 4.37 11.32
C MET A 53 -4.65 3.00 11.20
N GLY A 54 -5.20 2.16 10.31
CA GLY A 54 -4.64 0.83 10.10
C GLY A 54 -3.20 0.90 9.61
N LEU A 55 -2.93 1.77 8.63
CA LEU A 55 -1.60 1.92 8.08
C LEU A 55 -0.61 2.41 9.14
N MET A 56 -1.04 3.37 9.97
CA MET A 56 -0.19 3.88 11.03
C MET A 56 0.10 2.82 12.09
N LEU A 57 -0.87 1.96 12.37
CA LEU A 57 -0.70 0.88 13.35
C LEU A 57 0.28 -0.18 12.87
N LEU A 58 0.47 -0.34 11.57
CA LEU A 58 1.50 -1.23 11.06
C LEU A 58 2.90 -0.78 11.44
N ALA A 59 3.07 0.53 11.63
CA ALA A 59 4.33 1.11 12.10
C ALA A 59 5.53 0.65 11.25
N ALA A 60 5.44 0.80 9.93
CA ALA A 60 6.49 0.36 9.02
C ALA A 60 7.57 1.42 8.87
N PRO A 61 8.74 1.26 9.52
CA PRO A 61 9.83 2.22 9.38
C PRO A 61 10.62 2.00 8.10
N ILE A 62 11.53 2.92 7.81
CA ILE A 62 12.45 2.75 6.68
C ILE A 62 13.16 1.40 6.79
N GLY A 63 13.34 0.75 5.65
CA GLY A 63 14.01 -0.54 5.60
C GLY A 63 13.11 -1.72 5.84
N THR A 64 11.81 -1.51 6.07
CA THR A 64 10.84 -2.57 6.31
C THR A 64 10.18 -2.96 4.99
N ASP A 65 10.00 -4.27 4.80
CA ASP A 65 9.22 -4.78 3.68
C ASP A 65 7.75 -4.81 4.07
N ILE A 66 6.90 -4.35 3.16
CA ILE A 66 5.45 -4.50 3.32
C ILE A 66 4.92 -5.25 2.10
N GLU A 67 3.85 -6.00 2.28
CA GLU A 67 3.20 -6.69 1.17
C GLU A 67 1.94 -5.92 0.80
N ILE A 68 1.81 -5.60 -0.47
CA ILE A 68 0.65 -4.88 -0.99
C ILE A 68 -0.11 -5.83 -1.88
N SER A 69 -1.40 -6.02 -1.59
CA SER A 69 -2.27 -6.90 -2.36
C SER A 69 -3.44 -6.08 -2.89
N ALA A 70 -3.82 -6.37 -4.13
CA ALA A 70 -4.96 -5.70 -4.75
C ALA A 70 -5.85 -6.76 -5.41
N ALA A 71 -7.15 -6.67 -5.18
CA ALA A 71 -8.13 -7.62 -5.74
C ALA A 71 -9.27 -6.82 -6.36
N GLY A 72 -9.69 -7.21 -7.56
CA GLY A 72 -10.78 -6.56 -8.25
C GLY A 72 -10.41 -6.20 -9.67
N GLU A 73 -11.29 -5.46 -10.37
CA GLU A 73 -11.16 -5.31 -11.80
C GLU A 73 -9.97 -4.45 -12.24
N ASP A 74 -9.53 -3.49 -11.43
CA ASP A 74 -8.36 -2.67 -11.76
C ASP A 74 -7.19 -2.93 -10.81
N SER A 75 -7.07 -4.18 -10.35
CA SER A 75 -6.06 -4.55 -9.36
C SER A 75 -4.64 -4.34 -9.84
N ALA A 76 -4.34 -4.63 -11.10
CA ALA A 76 -2.99 -4.45 -11.62
C ALA A 76 -2.59 -2.98 -11.64
N GLU A 77 -3.49 -2.12 -12.07
CA GLU A 77 -3.23 -0.68 -12.09
C GLU A 77 -3.09 -0.13 -10.69
N ALA A 78 -3.93 -0.61 -9.75
CA ALA A 78 -3.86 -0.19 -8.37
C ALA A 78 -2.52 -0.56 -7.75
N LEU A 79 -2.09 -1.79 -7.95
CA LEU A 79 -0.82 -2.26 -7.41
C LEU A 79 0.34 -1.45 -7.97
N THR A 80 0.36 -1.22 -9.28
CA THR A 80 1.41 -0.44 -9.93
C THR A 80 1.49 0.97 -9.35
N ALA A 81 0.33 1.61 -9.17
CA ALA A 81 0.30 2.98 -8.65
C ALA A 81 0.83 3.05 -7.23
N ILE A 82 0.47 2.08 -6.39
CA ILE A 82 0.91 2.08 -5.00
C ILE A 82 2.40 1.75 -4.88
N LEU A 83 2.88 0.79 -5.68
CA LEU A 83 4.30 0.49 -5.69
C LEU A 83 5.13 1.70 -6.13
N ALA A 84 4.66 2.44 -7.13
CA ALA A 84 5.33 3.65 -7.59
C ALA A 84 5.37 4.72 -6.50
N LEU A 85 4.28 4.85 -5.75
CA LEU A 85 4.20 5.82 -4.65
C LEU A 85 5.20 5.49 -3.55
N VAL A 86 5.30 4.22 -3.17
CA VAL A 86 6.25 3.78 -2.15
C VAL A 86 7.68 4.01 -2.63
N ASP A 87 7.97 3.63 -3.88
CA ASP A 87 9.30 3.77 -4.45
C ASP A 87 9.70 5.24 -4.59
N ALA A 88 8.74 6.12 -4.79
CA ALA A 88 8.97 7.57 -4.86
C ALA A 88 9.03 8.21 -3.48
N LYS A 89 9.14 7.42 -2.42
CA LYS A 89 9.24 7.89 -1.03
C LYS A 89 8.02 8.73 -0.62
N PHE A 90 6.85 8.43 -1.19
CA PHE A 90 5.61 9.21 -0.95
C PHE A 90 5.81 10.70 -1.27
N GLY A 91 6.72 11.01 -2.19
CA GLY A 91 7.03 12.39 -2.54
C GLY A 91 7.91 13.13 -1.54
N GLU A 92 8.48 12.41 -0.58
CA GLU A 92 9.42 12.98 0.39
C GLU A 92 10.85 12.88 -0.14
N ASP A 93 11.69 13.69 0.38
CA ASP A 93 13.11 13.67 0.05
C ASP A 93 13.85 12.52 0.73
#